data_2e161039fd02f14acf7573eebb04fc27
#
_entry.id   2e161039fd02f14acf7573eebb04fc27
#
_cell.length_a   1.000
_cell.length_b   1.000
_cell.length_c   1.000
_cell.angle_alpha   90.00
_cell.angle_beta   90.00
_cell.angle_gamma   90.00
#
_symmetry.space_group_name_H-M   'P 1'
#
loop_
_entity.id
_entity.type
_entity.pdbx_description
1 polymer ?
#
loop_
_entity_poly.entity_id
_entity_poly.type
_entity_poly.pdbx_seq_one_letter_code
_entity_poly.pdbx_strand_id
1 'polypeptide(L)'
;QIAVNGQNAIHVLGQSSFVASAASLSQSALAGPSGLHIDANGRLFVADTNNNRVMMWNLPVATDGQPANLVLGQTWFYSSGEGVTNAALSRPQDITQSANGAIMVADSSNNRVLIWNTNITVSGQAANIVLGQTNFTANTKGTSATKMSLPSSLGSSGVTTLIADAQNNRVLVYTSTISNNGQAAGLVLGQLTADNTPDFYGNAANNPQDKGMNGPADVAVDSVRHKLFISDTNNNRVLVFNLDALNNMVDHYADYVIGQQSFSANMANQGSGVSAATLNAPTSVVYDYINQRLYVSDTGNNRILIYTSDVNTNAQSANIVLGQ
;
A
#
# COMPACT_ATOMS: atom_id res chain seq x y z
N GLN A 1 -3.36 -0.81 -22.01
CA GLN A 1 -3.44 0.62 -21.67
C GLN A 1 -4.90 1.05 -21.58
N ILE A 2 -5.28 1.72 -20.49
CA ILE A 2 -6.63 2.35 -20.40
C ILE A 2 -6.60 3.56 -21.34
N ALA A 3 -7.44 3.53 -22.36
CA ALA A 3 -7.45 4.55 -23.41
C ALA A 3 -8.73 5.42 -23.40
N VAL A 4 -9.81 4.92 -22.84
CA VAL A 4 -11.12 5.59 -22.86
C VAL A 4 -11.86 5.41 -21.53
N ASN A 5 -12.78 6.33 -21.23
CA ASN A 5 -13.69 6.16 -20.10
C ASN A 5 -14.59 4.94 -20.32
N GLY A 6 -14.84 4.17 -19.25
CA GLY A 6 -15.69 2.98 -19.31
C GLY A 6 -15.12 1.80 -20.10
N GLN A 7 -13.79 1.74 -20.30
CA GLN A 7 -13.15 0.60 -20.96
C GLN A 7 -13.43 -0.70 -20.20
N ASN A 8 -13.90 -1.72 -20.90
CA ASN A 8 -14.19 -3.03 -20.31
C ASN A 8 -12.90 -3.77 -19.94
N ALA A 9 -12.92 -4.47 -18.81
CA ALA A 9 -11.93 -5.48 -18.49
C ALA A 9 -12.04 -6.67 -19.44
N ILE A 10 -10.92 -7.32 -19.74
CA ILE A 10 -10.87 -8.46 -20.66
C ILE A 10 -10.85 -9.80 -19.94
N HIS A 11 -10.39 -9.84 -18.69
CA HIS A 11 -10.37 -11.03 -17.83
C HIS A 11 -10.70 -10.68 -16.40
N VAL A 12 -11.24 -11.63 -15.66
CA VAL A 12 -11.47 -11.58 -14.23
C VAL A 12 -10.72 -12.69 -13.51
N LEU A 13 -10.02 -12.37 -12.42
CA LEU A 13 -9.42 -13.32 -11.49
C LEU A 13 -10.25 -13.43 -10.22
N GLY A 14 -10.23 -14.60 -9.58
CA GLY A 14 -10.98 -14.84 -8.35
C GLY A 14 -12.46 -15.15 -8.55
N GLN A 15 -12.95 -15.07 -9.79
CA GLN A 15 -14.34 -15.38 -10.18
C GLN A 15 -14.34 -16.09 -11.51
N SER A 16 -15.35 -16.93 -11.76
CA SER A 16 -15.51 -17.67 -13.01
C SER A 16 -16.04 -16.83 -14.18
N SER A 17 -16.57 -15.64 -13.90
CA SER A 17 -17.08 -14.69 -14.89
C SER A 17 -17.25 -13.29 -14.27
N PHE A 18 -17.44 -12.26 -15.11
CA PHE A 18 -17.64 -10.87 -14.68
C PHE A 18 -18.94 -10.63 -13.87
N VAL A 19 -19.90 -11.55 -13.93
CA VAL A 19 -21.17 -11.46 -13.18
C VAL A 19 -21.17 -12.30 -11.91
N ALA A 20 -20.11 -13.07 -11.65
CA ALA A 20 -19.94 -13.82 -10.41
C ALA A 20 -19.30 -12.93 -9.34
N SER A 21 -19.73 -13.06 -8.07
CA SER A 21 -19.22 -12.24 -6.96
C SER A 21 -19.08 -13.00 -5.64
N ALA A 22 -19.32 -14.32 -5.63
CA ALA A 22 -19.26 -15.11 -4.41
C ALA A 22 -17.83 -15.28 -3.92
N ALA A 23 -17.57 -14.88 -2.66
CA ALA A 23 -16.32 -15.19 -1.99
C ALA A 23 -16.19 -16.71 -1.80
N SER A 24 -15.01 -17.26 -2.06
CA SER A 24 -14.76 -18.70 -1.97
C SER A 24 -13.30 -19.01 -1.65
N LEU A 25 -13.04 -20.27 -1.32
CA LEU A 25 -11.74 -20.80 -0.98
C LEU A 25 -11.35 -21.89 -1.96
N SER A 26 -10.58 -21.55 -2.99
CA SER A 26 -10.05 -22.48 -4.00
C SER A 26 -8.81 -21.89 -4.67
N GLN A 27 -8.23 -22.62 -5.60
CA GLN A 27 -7.10 -22.15 -6.42
C GLN A 27 -7.50 -21.02 -7.41
N SER A 28 -8.80 -20.90 -7.73
CA SER A 28 -9.34 -19.92 -8.69
C SER A 28 -10.22 -18.85 -8.03
N ALA A 29 -10.35 -18.84 -6.70
CA ALA A 29 -11.27 -17.95 -6.02
C ALA A 29 -10.54 -17.03 -5.04
N LEU A 30 -11.14 -15.87 -4.78
CA LEU A 30 -10.67 -14.87 -3.82
C LEU A 30 -11.80 -14.47 -2.85
N ALA A 31 -11.42 -13.98 -1.68
CA ALA A 31 -12.33 -13.44 -0.68
C ALA A 31 -11.80 -12.11 -0.13
N GLY A 32 -12.41 -11.01 -0.54
CA GLY A 32 -11.99 -9.65 -0.15
C GLY A 32 -10.54 -9.35 -0.51
N PRO A 33 -10.13 -9.49 -1.79
CA PRO A 33 -8.77 -9.11 -2.20
C PRO A 33 -8.54 -7.63 -1.95
N SER A 34 -7.35 -7.27 -1.49
CA SER A 34 -6.95 -5.89 -1.19
C SER A 34 -5.77 -5.43 -2.06
N GLY A 35 -4.54 -5.67 -1.63
CA GLY A 35 -3.35 -5.27 -2.37
C GLY A 35 -2.97 -6.23 -3.50
N LEU A 36 -2.31 -5.70 -4.51
CA LEU A 36 -1.77 -6.47 -5.63
C LEU A 36 -0.43 -5.89 -6.08
N HIS A 37 0.45 -6.77 -6.56
CA HIS A 37 1.75 -6.38 -7.08
C HIS A 37 2.17 -7.26 -8.26
N ILE A 38 2.76 -6.67 -9.29
CA ILE A 38 3.43 -7.40 -10.38
C ILE A 38 4.92 -7.27 -10.18
N ASP A 39 5.60 -8.39 -9.95
CA ASP A 39 7.04 -8.40 -9.75
C ASP A 39 7.85 -8.28 -11.06
N ALA A 40 9.14 -8.08 -10.93
CA ALA A 40 10.06 -7.96 -12.07
C ALA A 40 10.15 -9.22 -12.95
N ASN A 41 9.65 -10.37 -12.47
CA ASN A 41 9.59 -11.63 -13.22
C ASN A 41 8.24 -11.83 -13.95
N GLY A 42 7.35 -10.84 -13.94
CA GLY A 42 6.02 -10.95 -14.55
C GLY A 42 5.08 -11.87 -13.77
N ARG A 43 5.18 -11.91 -12.45
CA ARG A 43 4.26 -12.65 -11.58
C ARG A 43 3.34 -11.67 -10.86
N LEU A 44 2.04 -11.93 -10.93
CA LEU A 44 1.03 -11.17 -10.19
C LEU A 44 0.81 -11.82 -8.82
N PHE A 45 0.99 -11.05 -7.76
CA PHE A 45 0.64 -11.39 -6.39
C PHE A 45 -0.62 -10.63 -5.99
N VAL A 46 -1.55 -11.31 -5.30
CA VAL A 46 -2.79 -10.71 -4.78
C VAL A 46 -2.98 -11.11 -3.33
N ALA A 47 -3.16 -10.13 -2.45
CA ALA A 47 -3.54 -10.35 -1.06
C ALA A 47 -5.00 -10.80 -1.02
N ASP A 48 -5.23 -12.08 -0.78
CA ASP A 48 -6.55 -12.70 -0.58
C ASP A 48 -6.90 -12.63 0.92
N THR A 49 -7.20 -11.40 1.36
CA THR A 49 -7.19 -10.93 2.74
C THR A 49 -8.05 -11.78 3.66
N ASN A 50 -9.30 -12.07 3.27
CA ASN A 50 -10.22 -12.82 4.12
C ASN A 50 -9.91 -14.33 4.13
N ASN A 51 -9.08 -14.80 3.22
CA ASN A 51 -8.56 -16.17 3.20
C ASN A 51 -7.16 -16.29 3.84
N ASN A 52 -6.64 -15.22 4.46
CA ASN A 52 -5.34 -15.20 5.16
C ASN A 52 -4.18 -15.74 4.31
N ARG A 53 -4.11 -15.34 3.03
CA ARG A 53 -3.12 -15.82 2.08
C ARG A 53 -2.79 -14.79 1.01
N VAL A 54 -1.68 -15.03 0.32
CA VAL A 54 -1.35 -14.34 -0.94
C VAL A 54 -1.36 -15.35 -2.07
N MET A 55 -2.09 -15.05 -3.12
CA MET A 55 -2.16 -15.88 -4.33
C MET A 55 -1.21 -15.32 -5.40
N MET A 56 -0.56 -16.20 -6.18
CA MET A 56 0.38 -15.81 -7.23
C MET A 56 0.04 -16.45 -8.57
N TRP A 57 0.02 -15.63 -9.61
CA TRP A 57 -0.16 -16.05 -11.02
C TRP A 57 1.05 -15.67 -11.86
N ASN A 58 1.43 -16.55 -12.78
CA ASN A 58 2.33 -16.17 -13.87
C ASN A 58 1.53 -15.41 -14.95
N LEU A 59 2.04 -14.27 -15.39
CA LEU A 59 1.40 -13.50 -16.46
C LEU A 59 1.83 -14.01 -17.84
N PRO A 60 1.01 -13.82 -18.90
CA PRO A 60 -0.29 -13.13 -18.87
C PRO A 60 -1.43 -14.01 -18.34
N VAL A 61 -2.50 -13.35 -17.83
CA VAL A 61 -3.78 -14.01 -17.58
C VAL A 61 -4.44 -14.30 -18.92
N ALA A 62 -4.80 -15.56 -19.15
CA ALA A 62 -5.33 -16.03 -20.45
C ALA A 62 -6.83 -16.34 -20.43
N THR A 63 -7.41 -16.60 -19.26
CA THR A 63 -8.82 -16.99 -19.11
C THR A 63 -9.42 -16.42 -17.83
N ASP A 64 -10.73 -16.23 -17.82
CA ASP A 64 -11.47 -15.89 -16.61
C ASP A 64 -11.36 -17.02 -15.59
N GLY A 65 -11.22 -16.65 -14.30
CA GLY A 65 -11.06 -17.61 -13.22
C GLY A 65 -9.79 -18.48 -13.31
N GLN A 66 -8.75 -18.01 -14.02
CA GLN A 66 -7.50 -18.74 -14.13
C GLN A 66 -6.97 -19.16 -12.76
N PRO A 67 -6.62 -20.46 -12.57
CA PRO A 67 -6.06 -20.94 -11.31
C PRO A 67 -4.71 -20.28 -10.99
N ALA A 68 -4.48 -19.94 -9.70
CA ALA A 68 -3.19 -19.44 -9.24
C ALA A 68 -2.10 -20.52 -9.32
N ASN A 69 -0.86 -20.10 -9.50
CA ASN A 69 0.29 -21.00 -9.58
C ASN A 69 0.83 -21.38 -8.19
N LEU A 70 0.85 -20.45 -7.25
CA LEU A 70 1.35 -20.65 -5.89
C LEU A 70 0.49 -19.89 -4.88
N VAL A 71 0.61 -20.31 -3.60
CA VAL A 71 0.00 -19.63 -2.46
C VAL A 71 1.05 -19.41 -1.35
N LEU A 72 1.06 -18.23 -0.72
CA LEU A 72 1.83 -17.94 0.49
C LEU A 72 0.89 -17.73 1.68
N GLY A 73 1.38 -17.99 2.88
CA GLY A 73 0.58 -17.92 4.11
C GLY A 73 -0.26 -19.15 4.39
N GLN A 74 -0.37 -20.06 3.42
CA GLN A 74 -1.05 -21.35 3.51
C GLN A 74 -0.24 -22.40 2.77
N THR A 75 -0.29 -23.67 3.23
CA THR A 75 0.36 -24.78 2.52
C THR A 75 -0.45 -25.29 1.32
N TRP A 76 -1.77 -25.00 1.31
CA TRP A 76 -2.70 -25.48 0.30
C TRP A 76 -3.68 -24.37 -0.11
N PHE A 77 -4.15 -24.43 -1.37
CA PHE A 77 -5.15 -23.49 -1.88
C PHE A 77 -6.53 -23.57 -1.20
N TYR A 78 -6.79 -24.63 -0.46
CA TYR A 78 -8.07 -24.89 0.20
C TYR A 78 -7.99 -24.69 1.72
N SER A 79 -6.96 -24.01 2.22
CA SER A 79 -6.81 -23.61 3.61
C SER A 79 -6.83 -22.09 3.76
N SER A 80 -7.37 -21.61 4.89
CA SER A 80 -7.51 -20.19 5.21
C SER A 80 -7.29 -19.88 6.69
N GLY A 81 -6.66 -20.80 7.43
CA GLY A 81 -6.36 -20.61 8.86
C GLY A 81 -5.40 -19.44 9.08
N GLU A 82 -5.74 -18.56 10.04
CA GLU A 82 -4.78 -17.54 10.52
C GLU A 82 -3.63 -18.20 11.26
N GLY A 83 -2.48 -17.55 11.23
CA GLY A 83 -1.33 -18.00 11.99
C GLY A 83 -0.23 -16.95 12.13
N VAL A 84 0.66 -17.20 13.08
CA VAL A 84 1.76 -16.29 13.43
C VAL A 84 3.11 -17.03 13.37
N THR A 85 3.42 -17.58 12.19
CA THR A 85 4.71 -18.21 11.88
C THR A 85 5.35 -17.55 10.67
N ASN A 86 6.52 -17.96 10.25
CA ASN A 86 7.14 -17.45 9.01
C ASN A 86 6.46 -17.95 7.72
N ALA A 87 5.55 -18.93 7.81
CA ALA A 87 4.81 -19.47 6.66
C ALA A 87 3.30 -19.25 6.76
N ALA A 88 2.83 -18.48 7.76
CA ALA A 88 1.42 -18.19 7.97
C ALA A 88 1.16 -16.68 7.98
N LEU A 89 -0.03 -16.28 7.54
CA LEU A 89 -0.49 -14.90 7.48
C LEU A 89 -1.81 -14.72 8.23
N SER A 90 -2.12 -13.49 8.62
CA SER A 90 -3.42 -13.10 9.15
C SER A 90 -3.84 -11.77 8.51
N ARG A 91 -4.86 -11.82 7.66
CA ARG A 91 -5.43 -10.68 6.92
C ARG A 91 -4.36 -9.83 6.21
N PRO A 92 -3.56 -10.42 5.30
CA PRO A 92 -2.59 -9.64 4.53
C PRO A 92 -3.33 -8.54 3.73
N GLN A 93 -2.77 -7.32 3.74
CA GLN A 93 -3.40 -6.16 3.09
C GLN A 93 -2.68 -5.75 1.81
N ASP A 94 -1.36 -5.83 1.77
CA ASP A 94 -0.61 -5.34 0.63
C ASP A 94 0.65 -6.16 0.36
N ILE A 95 1.13 -6.06 -0.89
CA ILE A 95 2.35 -6.71 -1.37
C ILE A 95 3.16 -5.70 -2.17
N THR A 96 4.48 -5.70 -1.98
CA THR A 96 5.40 -4.97 -2.85
C THR A 96 6.68 -5.76 -3.06
N GLN A 97 7.49 -5.32 -4.03
CA GLN A 97 8.84 -5.84 -4.26
C GLN A 97 9.86 -4.74 -3.96
N SER A 98 10.87 -5.07 -3.15
CA SER A 98 12.02 -4.19 -2.94
C SER A 98 12.94 -4.17 -4.15
N ALA A 99 13.82 -3.16 -4.23
CA ALA A 99 14.76 -3.02 -5.34
C ALA A 99 15.74 -4.21 -5.49
N ASN A 100 16.02 -4.94 -4.42
CA ASN A 100 16.83 -6.17 -4.46
C ASN A 100 16.02 -7.43 -4.80
N GLY A 101 14.76 -7.28 -5.21
CA GLY A 101 13.90 -8.37 -5.66
C GLY A 101 13.14 -9.12 -4.57
N ALA A 102 13.29 -8.75 -3.29
CA ALA A 102 12.56 -9.39 -2.21
C ALA A 102 11.06 -9.04 -2.25
N ILE A 103 10.20 -10.03 -2.11
CA ILE A 103 8.75 -9.84 -1.96
C ILE A 103 8.44 -9.54 -0.49
N MET A 104 7.67 -8.49 -0.25
CA MET A 104 7.23 -8.04 1.08
C MET A 104 5.71 -8.09 1.15
N VAL A 105 5.18 -8.59 2.27
CA VAL A 105 3.73 -8.70 2.52
C VAL A 105 3.40 -8.03 3.85
N ALA A 106 2.46 -7.09 3.83
CA ALA A 106 1.87 -6.51 5.03
C ALA A 106 0.94 -7.54 5.68
N ASP A 107 1.43 -8.23 6.69
CA ASP A 107 0.70 -9.23 7.50
C ASP A 107 -0.03 -8.50 8.66
N SER A 108 -1.07 -7.77 8.27
CA SER A 108 -1.64 -6.64 9.01
C SER A 108 -2.16 -7.03 10.38
N SER A 109 -2.97 -8.09 10.50
CA SER A 109 -3.50 -8.51 11.81
C SER A 109 -2.42 -9.09 12.74
N ASN A 110 -1.27 -9.47 12.21
CA ASN A 110 -0.10 -9.85 12.97
C ASN A 110 0.85 -8.67 13.28
N ASN A 111 0.47 -7.43 12.90
CA ASN A 111 1.25 -6.22 13.20
C ASN A 111 2.70 -6.34 12.72
N ARG A 112 2.91 -6.84 11.49
CA ARG A 112 4.25 -7.11 10.94
C ARG A 112 4.27 -7.08 9.41
N VAL A 113 5.47 -7.04 8.86
CA VAL A 113 5.73 -7.30 7.45
C VAL A 113 6.60 -8.54 7.33
N LEU A 114 6.19 -9.50 6.51
CA LEU A 114 7.00 -10.67 6.16
C LEU A 114 7.72 -10.44 4.84
N ILE A 115 8.97 -10.90 4.74
CA ILE A 115 9.85 -10.67 3.60
C ILE A 115 10.45 -11.98 3.11
N TRP A 116 10.30 -12.25 1.81
CA TRP A 116 10.94 -13.35 1.08
C TRP A 116 12.06 -12.76 0.23
N ASN A 117 13.30 -12.90 0.69
CA ASN A 117 14.51 -12.43 -0.02
C ASN A 117 15.13 -13.51 -0.91
N THR A 118 14.45 -14.63 -1.07
CA THR A 118 14.79 -15.72 -2.00
C THR A 118 13.64 -15.92 -2.98
N ASN A 119 13.94 -16.51 -4.15
CA ASN A 119 12.90 -16.76 -5.14
C ASN A 119 11.79 -17.65 -4.56
N ILE A 120 10.55 -17.26 -4.76
CA ILE A 120 9.36 -18.03 -4.34
C ILE A 120 9.08 -19.08 -5.42
N THR A 121 9.18 -20.36 -5.06
CA THR A 121 9.08 -21.49 -5.98
C THR A 121 8.08 -22.55 -5.55
N VAL A 122 7.63 -22.54 -4.28
CA VAL A 122 6.69 -23.54 -3.74
C VAL A 122 5.61 -22.86 -2.91
N SER A 123 4.43 -23.46 -2.89
CA SER A 123 3.34 -23.02 -1.98
C SER A 123 3.75 -23.21 -0.51
N GLY A 124 3.32 -22.28 0.34
CA GLY A 124 3.67 -22.30 1.76
C GLY A 124 5.12 -21.97 2.07
N GLN A 125 5.89 -21.46 1.10
CA GLN A 125 7.29 -21.09 1.34
C GLN A 125 7.39 -20.08 2.49
N ALA A 126 8.30 -20.37 3.43
CA ALA A 126 8.52 -19.57 4.61
C ALA A 126 9.24 -18.24 4.27
N ALA A 127 8.85 -17.15 4.91
CA ALA A 127 9.55 -15.88 4.88
C ALA A 127 10.91 -15.95 5.58
N ASN A 128 11.85 -15.13 5.12
CA ASN A 128 13.22 -15.08 5.63
C ASN A 128 13.43 -14.01 6.69
N ILE A 129 12.68 -12.90 6.64
CA ILE A 129 12.80 -11.74 7.53
C ILE A 129 11.41 -11.29 7.99
N VAL A 130 11.33 -10.77 9.21
CA VAL A 130 10.14 -10.10 9.76
C VAL A 130 10.49 -8.70 10.26
N LEU A 131 9.66 -7.70 9.89
CA LEU A 131 9.69 -6.35 10.45
C LEU A 131 8.49 -6.14 11.38
N GLY A 132 8.61 -5.21 12.33
CA GLY A 132 7.58 -4.92 13.32
C GLY A 132 7.56 -5.89 14.49
N GLN A 133 8.30 -6.99 14.41
CA GLN A 133 8.44 -8.00 15.43
C GLN A 133 9.89 -8.49 15.50
N THR A 134 10.33 -8.96 16.67
CA THR A 134 11.68 -9.47 16.87
C THR A 134 11.88 -10.90 16.34
N ASN A 135 10.77 -11.63 16.15
CA ASN A 135 10.77 -13.00 15.63
C ASN A 135 9.43 -13.31 14.93
N PHE A 136 9.35 -14.47 14.28
CA PHE A 136 8.20 -14.87 13.47
C PHE A 136 6.96 -15.33 14.27
N THR A 137 7.09 -15.56 15.57
CA THR A 137 5.98 -16.01 16.42
C THR A 137 5.39 -14.90 17.29
N ALA A 138 5.93 -13.68 17.19
CA ALA A 138 5.40 -12.50 17.84
C ALA A 138 4.43 -11.72 16.92
N ASN A 139 3.40 -11.12 17.52
CA ASN A 139 2.41 -10.28 16.81
C ASN A 139 1.90 -9.11 17.66
N THR A 140 2.65 -8.70 18.67
CA THR A 140 2.24 -7.62 19.57
C THR A 140 2.31 -6.28 18.86
N LYS A 141 1.19 -5.56 18.79
CA LYS A 141 1.16 -4.19 18.30
C LYS A 141 1.95 -3.23 19.20
N GLY A 142 2.38 -2.13 18.65
CA GLY A 142 3.07 -1.11 19.44
C GLY A 142 3.56 0.06 18.59
N THR A 143 4.14 1.05 19.29
CA THR A 143 4.80 2.21 18.71
C THR A 143 6.28 2.16 19.06
N SER A 144 7.15 2.21 18.14
CA SER A 144 8.60 2.41 18.18
C SER A 144 9.15 2.29 16.76
N ALA A 145 10.42 2.48 16.56
CA ALA A 145 11.06 2.24 15.26
C ALA A 145 11.03 0.75 14.83
N THR A 146 10.78 -0.18 15.77
CA THR A 146 10.76 -1.64 15.52
C THR A 146 9.38 -2.28 15.69
N LYS A 147 8.33 -1.50 15.91
CA LYS A 147 6.96 -1.97 16.11
C LYS A 147 6.00 -1.27 15.14
N MET A 148 4.87 -1.92 14.88
CA MET A 148 3.80 -1.35 14.07
C MET A 148 2.42 -1.85 14.56
N SER A 149 1.36 -1.23 14.05
CA SER A 149 -0.02 -1.60 14.35
C SER A 149 -0.87 -1.56 13.08
N LEU A 150 -1.32 -2.73 12.63
CA LEU A 150 -2.09 -2.92 11.40
C LEU A 150 -1.45 -2.21 10.19
N PRO A 151 -0.24 -2.59 9.76
CA PRO A 151 0.36 -2.04 8.55
C PRO A 151 -0.57 -2.31 7.37
N SER A 152 -0.92 -1.26 6.61
CA SER A 152 -1.91 -1.33 5.54
C SER A 152 -1.30 -1.38 4.14
N SER A 153 -0.17 -0.70 3.93
CA SER A 153 0.46 -0.64 2.61
C SER A 153 1.98 -0.56 2.69
N LEU A 154 2.61 -0.91 1.59
CA LEU A 154 4.05 -1.03 1.40
C LEU A 154 4.47 -0.31 0.12
N GLY A 155 5.47 0.57 0.24
CA GLY A 155 6.12 1.21 -0.90
C GLY A 155 7.62 0.90 -0.93
N SER A 156 8.21 0.92 -2.13
CA SER A 156 9.66 0.74 -2.28
C SER A 156 10.22 1.63 -3.38
N SER A 157 11.36 2.26 -3.13
CA SER A 157 12.13 2.99 -4.12
C SER A 157 13.61 2.92 -3.80
N GLY A 158 14.43 2.38 -4.69
CA GLY A 158 15.83 2.13 -4.41
C GLY A 158 15.99 1.26 -3.16
N VAL A 159 16.79 1.71 -2.21
CA VAL A 159 16.99 1.01 -0.93
C VAL A 159 15.93 1.35 0.12
N THR A 160 15.09 2.35 -0.16
CA THR A 160 14.07 2.83 0.77
C THR A 160 12.83 1.95 0.73
N THR A 161 12.35 1.54 1.89
CA THR A 161 11.05 0.86 2.08
C THR A 161 10.17 1.72 2.97
N LEU A 162 8.91 1.91 2.54
CA LEU A 162 7.90 2.67 3.26
C LEU A 162 6.80 1.71 3.72
N ILE A 163 6.33 1.90 4.96
CA ILE A 163 5.24 1.11 5.52
C ILE A 163 4.21 2.05 6.12
N ALA A 164 3.01 2.05 5.56
CA ALA A 164 1.87 2.74 6.17
C ALA A 164 1.46 1.99 7.44
N ASP A 165 1.82 2.53 8.58
CA ASP A 165 1.50 2.03 9.92
C ASP A 165 0.18 2.69 10.40
N ALA A 166 -0.92 2.28 9.74
CA ALA A 166 -2.18 3.02 9.69
C ALA A 166 -2.79 3.30 11.06
N GLN A 167 -2.82 2.33 11.98
CA GLN A 167 -3.37 2.55 13.32
C GLN A 167 -2.50 3.43 14.21
N ASN A 168 -1.22 3.59 13.87
CA ASN A 168 -0.32 4.51 14.55
C ASN A 168 -0.26 5.88 13.85
N ASN A 169 -1.12 6.13 12.85
CA ASN A 169 -1.21 7.41 12.15
C ASN A 169 0.13 7.91 11.61
N ARG A 170 0.94 7.01 11.02
CA ARG A 170 2.30 7.32 10.57
C ARG A 170 2.74 6.44 9.40
N VAL A 171 3.81 6.86 8.74
CA VAL A 171 4.55 6.03 7.80
C VAL A 171 5.96 5.79 8.35
N LEU A 172 6.35 4.52 8.46
CA LEU A 172 7.72 4.12 8.81
C LEU A 172 8.56 4.07 7.54
N VAL A 173 9.76 4.67 7.58
CA VAL A 173 10.69 4.73 6.45
C VAL A 173 11.99 4.02 6.81
N TYR A 174 12.28 2.94 6.09
CA TYR A 174 13.53 2.20 6.20
C TYR A 174 14.48 2.72 5.13
N THR A 175 15.54 3.38 5.54
CA THR A 175 16.50 4.08 4.66
C THR A 175 17.70 3.23 4.27
N SER A 176 17.68 1.96 4.62
CA SER A 176 18.74 1.00 4.29
C SER A 176 18.15 -0.36 3.94
N THR A 177 18.92 -1.18 3.24
CA THR A 177 18.53 -2.55 2.90
C THR A 177 18.13 -3.32 4.16
N ILE A 178 16.96 -3.96 4.09
CA ILE A 178 16.44 -4.78 5.19
C ILE A 178 17.15 -6.13 5.17
N SER A 179 17.83 -6.47 6.26
CA SER A 179 18.65 -7.68 6.37
C SER A 179 18.40 -8.51 7.64
N ASN A 180 17.72 -7.93 8.64
CA ASN A 180 17.56 -8.56 9.95
C ASN A 180 16.11 -8.50 10.42
N ASN A 181 15.72 -9.50 11.24
CA ASN A 181 14.45 -9.46 11.96
C ASN A 181 14.40 -8.26 12.90
N GLY A 182 13.24 -7.61 12.97
CA GLY A 182 13.04 -6.48 13.86
C GLY A 182 13.94 -5.28 13.56
N GLN A 183 14.49 -5.16 12.35
CA GLN A 183 15.26 -3.97 11.97
C GLN A 183 14.45 -2.71 12.22
N ALA A 184 15.10 -1.69 12.80
CA ALA A 184 14.45 -0.42 13.10
C ALA A 184 14.27 0.42 11.83
N ALA A 185 13.14 1.13 11.72
CA ALA A 185 12.98 2.19 10.75
C ALA A 185 13.96 3.36 11.05
N GLY A 186 14.50 3.95 9.99
CA GLY A 186 15.42 5.09 10.11
C GLY A 186 14.71 6.44 10.28
N LEU A 187 13.43 6.51 9.83
CA LEU A 187 12.64 7.73 9.84
C LEU A 187 11.16 7.42 10.06
N VAL A 188 10.40 8.39 10.59
CA VAL A 188 8.94 8.33 10.67
C VAL A 188 8.34 9.63 10.12
N LEU A 189 7.26 9.49 9.34
CA LEU A 189 6.43 10.60 8.86
C LEU A 189 5.08 10.58 9.57
N GLY A 190 4.49 11.73 9.79
CA GLY A 190 3.17 11.89 10.42
C GLY A 190 3.21 12.05 11.94
N GLN A 191 4.33 11.77 12.59
CA GLN A 191 4.50 11.94 14.03
C GLN A 191 5.80 12.69 14.34
N LEU A 192 5.67 13.86 14.95
CA LEU A 192 6.80 14.69 15.37
C LEU A 192 6.64 15.09 16.84
N THR A 193 7.76 15.25 17.54
CA THR A 193 7.82 15.86 18.88
C THR A 193 7.47 17.34 18.81
N ALA A 194 7.35 17.99 19.98
CA ALA A 194 7.15 19.43 20.07
C ALA A 194 8.30 20.24 19.40
N ASP A 195 9.50 19.69 19.39
CA ASP A 195 10.69 20.27 18.76
C ASP A 195 10.81 19.92 17.26
N ASN A 196 9.76 19.37 16.66
CA ASN A 196 9.71 18.93 15.26
C ASN A 196 10.76 17.86 14.88
N THR A 197 11.15 17.02 15.83
CA THR A 197 11.97 15.83 15.54
C THR A 197 11.09 14.58 15.39
N PRO A 198 11.49 13.56 14.61
CA PRO A 198 10.74 12.32 14.42
C PRO A 198 10.37 11.65 15.76
N ASP A 199 9.08 11.40 15.97
CA ASP A 199 8.57 10.72 17.16
C ASP A 199 8.11 9.31 16.84
N PHE A 200 8.99 8.33 17.06
CA PHE A 200 8.67 6.92 16.87
C PHE A 200 7.67 6.35 17.90
N TYR A 201 7.39 7.08 18.97
CA TYR A 201 6.47 6.66 20.03
C TYR A 201 5.09 7.31 19.90
N GLY A 202 4.98 8.37 19.09
CA GLY A 202 3.72 9.03 18.77
C GLY A 202 2.81 8.15 17.94
N ASN A 203 1.52 8.24 18.20
CA ASN A 203 0.47 7.56 17.43
C ASN A 203 -0.85 8.35 17.40
N ALA A 204 -0.83 9.60 17.78
CA ALA A 204 -2.03 10.44 17.78
C ALA A 204 -2.51 10.67 16.34
N ALA A 205 -3.83 10.61 16.13
CA ALA A 205 -4.43 11.19 14.94
C ALA A 205 -4.21 12.69 14.98
N ASN A 206 -3.38 13.19 14.10
CA ASN A 206 -3.00 14.60 14.11
C ASN A 206 -4.05 15.45 13.38
N ASN A 207 -4.31 16.63 13.89
CA ASN A 207 -5.01 17.66 13.14
C ASN A 207 -4.30 17.86 11.81
N PRO A 208 -5.04 18.11 10.72
CA PRO A 208 -4.44 18.22 9.40
C PRO A 208 -3.44 19.39 9.39
N GLN A 209 -2.20 19.04 9.05
CA GLN A 209 -1.05 19.90 8.86
C GLN A 209 -0.13 19.24 7.82
N ASP A 210 0.91 19.92 7.38
CA ASP A 210 1.93 19.39 6.47
C ASP A 210 2.75 18.22 7.05
N LYS A 211 2.72 18.04 8.37
CA LYS A 211 3.51 17.06 9.13
C LYS A 211 2.68 16.04 9.93
N GLY A 212 1.35 16.10 9.85
CA GLY A 212 0.46 15.22 10.60
C GLY A 212 -0.33 14.30 9.68
N MET A 213 -0.72 13.12 10.16
CA MET A 213 -1.54 12.15 9.43
C MET A 213 -2.64 11.58 10.30
N ASN A 214 -3.71 11.09 9.67
CA ASN A 214 -4.82 10.40 10.32
C ASN A 214 -5.26 9.21 9.46
N GLY A 215 -4.86 7.99 9.85
CA GLY A 215 -5.15 6.77 9.13
C GLY A 215 -4.55 6.73 7.72
N PRO A 216 -3.21 6.90 7.56
CA PRO A 216 -2.59 6.74 6.25
C PRO A 216 -2.83 5.30 5.75
N ALA A 217 -3.49 5.17 4.59
CA ALA A 217 -3.89 3.85 4.09
C ALA A 217 -2.91 3.31 3.05
N ASP A 218 -2.30 4.16 2.23
CA ASP A 218 -1.45 3.72 1.13
C ASP A 218 -0.32 4.70 0.82
N VAL A 219 0.76 4.17 0.22
CA VAL A 219 1.97 4.93 -0.16
C VAL A 219 2.41 4.55 -1.57
N ALA A 220 2.78 5.53 -2.39
CA ALA A 220 3.35 5.32 -3.72
C ALA A 220 4.53 6.25 -3.98
N VAL A 221 5.53 5.77 -4.71
CA VAL A 221 6.71 6.56 -5.09
C VAL A 221 6.76 6.77 -6.59
N ASP A 222 6.89 8.02 -7.00
CA ASP A 222 7.33 8.42 -8.33
C ASP A 222 8.85 8.60 -8.32
N SER A 223 9.57 7.57 -8.73
CA SER A 223 11.03 7.59 -8.77
C SER A 223 11.60 8.43 -9.93
N VAL A 224 10.77 8.87 -10.87
CA VAL A 224 11.17 9.68 -12.03
C VAL A 224 11.10 11.18 -11.71
N ARG A 225 10.03 11.60 -11.03
CA ARG A 225 9.82 13.00 -10.62
C ARG A 225 10.19 13.24 -9.16
N HIS A 226 10.72 12.20 -8.49
CA HIS A 226 11.19 12.26 -7.11
C HIS A 226 10.09 12.71 -6.14
N LYS A 227 8.96 11.97 -6.11
CA LYS A 227 7.84 12.27 -5.22
C LYS A 227 7.36 11.04 -4.46
N LEU A 228 6.95 11.27 -3.22
CA LEU A 228 6.21 10.31 -2.40
C LEU A 228 4.77 10.81 -2.26
N PHE A 229 3.80 9.93 -2.49
CA PHE A 229 2.38 10.15 -2.27
C PHE A 229 1.90 9.29 -1.12
N ILE A 230 1.12 9.87 -0.20
CA ILE A 230 0.54 9.17 0.94
C ILE A 230 -0.95 9.49 1.00
N SER A 231 -1.83 8.47 0.90
CA SER A 231 -3.25 8.67 1.14
C SER A 231 -3.52 8.84 2.63
N ASP A 232 -3.81 10.06 3.05
CA ASP A 232 -4.17 10.45 4.41
C ASP A 232 -5.70 10.44 4.55
N THR A 233 -6.23 9.21 4.62
CA THR A 233 -7.62 8.84 4.34
C THR A 233 -8.62 9.61 5.18
N ASN A 234 -8.44 9.65 6.51
CA ASN A 234 -9.38 10.29 7.42
C ASN A 234 -9.30 11.84 7.36
N ASN A 235 -8.26 12.38 6.75
CA ASN A 235 -8.14 13.81 6.43
C ASN A 235 -8.60 14.13 4.99
N ASN A 236 -9.19 13.16 4.27
CA ASN A 236 -9.73 13.35 2.92
C ASN A 236 -8.74 13.98 1.93
N ARG A 237 -7.48 13.52 1.96
CA ARG A 237 -6.40 14.12 1.16
C ARG A 237 -5.31 13.10 0.79
N VAL A 238 -4.49 13.48 -0.18
CA VAL A 238 -3.20 12.83 -0.44
C VAL A 238 -2.10 13.86 -0.15
N LEU A 239 -1.14 13.50 0.70
CA LEU A 239 0.07 14.27 0.96
C LEU A 239 1.13 13.94 -0.08
N VAL A 240 1.85 14.96 -0.55
CA VAL A 240 2.90 14.84 -1.55
C VAL A 240 4.19 15.40 -0.98
N PHE A 241 5.24 14.58 -0.95
CA PHE A 241 6.58 14.95 -0.49
C PHE A 241 7.54 14.96 -1.67
N ASN A 242 8.40 15.95 -1.77
CA ASN A 242 9.51 15.93 -2.70
C ASN A 242 10.64 15.06 -2.12
N LEU A 243 11.26 14.28 -2.98
CA LEU A 243 12.42 13.47 -2.68
C LEU A 243 13.65 14.07 -3.34
N ASP A 244 14.84 13.70 -2.86
CA ASP A 244 16.09 14.05 -3.53
C ASP A 244 16.28 13.23 -4.85
N ALA A 245 17.31 13.55 -5.60
CA ALA A 245 17.63 12.86 -6.86
C ALA A 245 17.92 11.35 -6.70
N LEU A 246 18.11 10.86 -5.48
CA LEU A 246 18.29 9.45 -5.15
C LEU A 246 17.00 8.82 -4.57
N ASN A 247 15.90 9.58 -4.58
CA ASN A 247 14.61 9.21 -3.98
C ASN A 247 14.65 9.01 -2.45
N ASN A 248 15.52 9.72 -1.74
CA ASN A 248 15.49 9.79 -0.29
C ASN A 248 14.61 10.95 0.16
N MET A 249 14.08 10.83 1.40
CA MET A 249 13.37 11.93 2.05
C MET A 249 14.31 13.14 2.26
N VAL A 250 13.84 14.32 1.89
CA VAL A 250 14.55 15.60 2.12
C VAL A 250 14.29 16.09 3.54
N ASP A 251 13.03 16.02 3.97
CA ASP A 251 12.60 16.38 5.32
C ASP A 251 11.33 15.61 5.73
N HIS A 252 10.57 16.08 6.71
CA HIS A 252 9.39 15.41 7.27
C HIS A 252 8.08 16.14 6.93
N TYR A 253 8.12 17.14 6.05
CA TYR A 253 7.00 18.00 5.72
C TYR A 253 6.49 17.69 4.32
N ALA A 254 5.17 17.63 4.16
CA ALA A 254 4.60 17.53 2.83
C ALA A 254 4.73 18.88 2.11
N ASP A 255 5.09 18.82 0.84
CA ASP A 255 5.24 19.98 -0.04
C ASP A 255 3.91 20.41 -0.66
N TYR A 256 3.05 19.43 -0.98
CA TYR A 256 1.74 19.68 -1.61
C TYR A 256 0.67 18.78 -1.02
N VAL A 257 -0.59 19.19 -1.22
CA VAL A 257 -1.77 18.42 -0.82
C VAL A 257 -2.76 18.32 -1.99
N ILE A 258 -3.20 17.10 -2.29
CA ILE A 258 -4.28 16.83 -3.24
C ILE A 258 -5.58 16.64 -2.47
N GLY A 259 -6.70 17.10 -3.01
CA GLY A 259 -8.02 16.92 -2.40
C GLY A 259 -8.43 18.04 -1.44
N GLN A 260 -7.48 18.88 -1.00
CA GLN A 260 -7.72 20.00 -0.08
C GLN A 260 -7.02 21.26 -0.55
N GLN A 261 -7.57 22.44 -0.22
CA GLN A 261 -6.99 23.75 -0.59
C GLN A 261 -5.71 24.09 0.19
N SER A 262 -5.59 23.53 1.40
CA SER A 262 -4.45 23.76 2.30
C SER A 262 -4.20 22.54 3.18
N PHE A 263 -3.04 22.48 3.81
CA PHE A 263 -2.70 21.41 4.75
C PHE A 263 -3.57 21.37 6.01
N SER A 264 -4.20 22.48 6.39
CA SER A 264 -5.08 22.57 7.57
C SER A 264 -6.54 22.16 7.29
N ALA A 265 -6.90 21.93 6.03
CA ALA A 265 -8.24 21.49 5.63
C ALA A 265 -8.35 19.97 5.59
N ASN A 266 -9.53 19.44 5.95
CA ASN A 266 -9.81 17.99 5.94
C ASN A 266 -11.28 17.64 5.65
N MET A 267 -12.08 18.58 5.20
CA MET A 267 -13.50 18.28 4.91
C MET A 267 -13.63 17.43 3.64
N ALA A 268 -14.45 16.36 3.71
CA ALA A 268 -14.80 15.58 2.53
C ALA A 268 -15.28 16.50 1.41
N ASN A 269 -14.71 16.33 0.21
CA ASN A 269 -15.01 17.18 -0.96
C ASN A 269 -14.88 18.69 -0.67
N GLN A 270 -13.94 19.07 0.22
CA GLN A 270 -13.73 20.47 0.64
C GLN A 270 -15.01 21.16 1.19
N GLY A 271 -16.01 20.39 1.59
CA GLY A 271 -17.32 20.89 2.02
C GLY A 271 -18.18 21.51 0.90
N SER A 272 -17.73 21.45 -0.36
CA SER A 272 -18.36 22.13 -1.49
C SER A 272 -18.90 21.20 -2.58
N GLY A 273 -18.65 19.90 -2.49
CA GLY A 273 -19.12 18.90 -3.45
C GLY A 273 -18.00 18.25 -4.26
N VAL A 274 -18.39 17.24 -5.04
CA VAL A 274 -17.47 16.41 -5.83
C VAL A 274 -16.96 17.18 -7.05
N SER A 275 -15.65 17.23 -7.23
CA SER A 275 -14.98 17.86 -8.39
C SER A 275 -13.67 17.17 -8.73
N ALA A 276 -12.98 17.56 -9.78
CA ALA A 276 -11.66 17.04 -10.16
C ALA A 276 -10.55 17.36 -9.13
N ALA A 277 -10.77 18.33 -8.22
CA ALA A 277 -9.82 18.80 -7.22
C ALA A 277 -10.15 18.34 -5.80
N THR A 278 -11.22 17.56 -5.61
CA THR A 278 -11.72 17.17 -4.27
C THR A 278 -11.67 15.68 -4.06
N LEU A 279 -11.45 15.25 -2.81
CA LEU A 279 -11.41 13.85 -2.38
C LEU A 279 -12.34 13.60 -1.19
N ASN A 280 -12.77 12.35 -1.07
CA ASN A 280 -13.52 11.84 0.06
C ASN A 280 -13.00 10.44 0.42
N ALA A 281 -12.35 10.32 1.58
CA ALA A 281 -11.76 9.08 2.07
C ALA A 281 -10.93 8.33 1.00
N PRO A 282 -9.87 8.95 0.44
CA PRO A 282 -9.00 8.26 -0.51
C PRO A 282 -8.28 7.11 0.19
N THR A 283 -8.31 5.91 -0.40
CA THR A 283 -7.73 4.71 0.23
C THR A 283 -6.52 4.15 -0.48
N SER A 284 -6.28 4.52 -1.74
CA SER A 284 -5.12 4.01 -2.46
C SER A 284 -4.55 5.05 -3.42
N VAL A 285 -3.24 4.98 -3.59
CA VAL A 285 -2.44 5.77 -4.53
C VAL A 285 -1.50 4.84 -5.29
N VAL A 286 -1.46 4.95 -6.61
CA VAL A 286 -0.54 4.15 -7.46
C VAL A 286 0.10 5.07 -8.48
N TYR A 287 1.42 4.95 -8.64
CA TYR A 287 2.14 5.66 -9.69
C TYR A 287 2.56 4.72 -10.82
N ASP A 288 2.05 4.98 -12.01
CA ASP A 288 2.44 4.32 -13.26
C ASP A 288 3.64 5.05 -13.86
N TYR A 289 4.82 4.52 -13.65
CA TYR A 289 6.09 5.11 -14.12
C TYR A 289 6.25 5.04 -15.66
N ILE A 290 5.57 4.11 -16.34
CA ILE A 290 5.62 3.96 -17.80
C ILE A 290 4.85 5.10 -18.47
N ASN A 291 3.62 5.37 -18.00
CA ASN A 291 2.77 6.41 -18.55
C ASN A 291 2.86 7.73 -17.76
N GLN A 292 3.65 7.75 -16.69
CA GLN A 292 3.86 8.90 -15.80
C GLN A 292 2.52 9.47 -15.25
N ARG A 293 1.71 8.59 -14.65
CA ARG A 293 0.38 8.91 -14.14
C ARG A 293 0.24 8.53 -12.67
N LEU A 294 -0.32 9.44 -11.89
CA LEU A 294 -0.77 9.13 -10.55
C LEU A 294 -2.25 8.75 -10.59
N TYR A 295 -2.61 7.63 -10.01
CA TYR A 295 -3.97 7.16 -9.79
C TYR A 295 -4.30 7.30 -8.31
N VAL A 296 -5.47 7.88 -7.99
CA VAL A 296 -5.97 8.03 -6.62
C VAL A 296 -7.35 7.41 -6.54
N SER A 297 -7.51 6.39 -5.70
CA SER A 297 -8.82 5.80 -5.38
C SER A 297 -9.58 6.74 -4.45
N ASP A 298 -10.50 7.52 -4.98
CA ASP A 298 -11.40 8.43 -4.28
C ASP A 298 -12.63 7.66 -3.80
N THR A 299 -12.39 6.79 -2.80
CA THR A 299 -13.28 5.68 -2.41
C THR A 299 -14.64 6.17 -1.94
N GLY A 300 -14.69 7.22 -1.13
CA GLY A 300 -15.95 7.79 -0.66
C GLY A 300 -16.80 8.42 -1.77
N ASN A 301 -16.22 8.65 -2.96
CA ASN A 301 -16.92 9.14 -4.14
C ASN A 301 -17.09 8.05 -5.24
N ASN A 302 -16.72 6.79 -4.98
CA ASN A 302 -16.84 5.66 -5.92
C ASN A 302 -16.17 5.92 -7.28
N ARG A 303 -14.95 6.47 -7.28
CA ARG A 303 -14.22 6.82 -8.52
C ARG A 303 -12.70 6.72 -8.34
N ILE A 304 -12.00 6.70 -9.46
CA ILE A 304 -10.54 6.86 -9.49
C ILE A 304 -10.23 8.17 -10.24
N LEU A 305 -9.43 9.01 -9.63
CA LEU A 305 -8.89 10.22 -10.25
C LEU A 305 -7.49 9.93 -10.79
N ILE A 306 -7.19 10.42 -12.01
CA ILE A 306 -5.91 10.22 -12.68
C ILE A 306 -5.28 11.57 -12.99
N TYR A 307 -4.06 11.77 -12.51
CA TYR A 307 -3.22 12.94 -12.75
C TYR A 307 -2.17 12.58 -13.79
N THR A 308 -2.16 13.28 -14.92
CA THR A 308 -1.25 13.04 -16.06
C THR A 308 -0.09 14.03 -16.12
N SER A 309 -0.10 15.03 -15.24
CA SER A 309 0.96 16.01 -15.06
C SER A 309 1.60 15.87 -13.69
N ASP A 310 2.77 16.47 -13.51
CA ASP A 310 3.40 16.55 -12.21
C ASP A 310 2.51 17.27 -11.19
N VAL A 311 2.49 16.75 -9.96
CA VAL A 311 1.74 17.36 -8.85
C VAL A 311 2.66 18.35 -8.13
N ASN A 312 2.42 19.63 -8.33
CA ASN A 312 3.25 20.71 -7.82
C ASN A 312 2.45 21.93 -7.30
N THR A 313 1.16 21.73 -7.07
CA THR A 313 0.25 22.74 -6.48
C THR A 313 -0.77 22.06 -5.57
N ASN A 314 -1.20 22.78 -4.52
CA ASN A 314 -2.30 22.32 -3.68
C ASN A 314 -3.61 22.27 -4.46
N ALA A 315 -4.49 21.34 -4.11
CA ALA A 315 -5.78 21.11 -4.77
C ALA A 315 -5.68 20.98 -6.30
N GLN A 316 -4.54 20.46 -6.80
CA GLN A 316 -4.41 20.22 -8.24
C GLN A 316 -5.56 19.35 -8.74
N SER A 317 -6.15 19.73 -9.87
CA SER A 317 -7.24 18.96 -10.48
C SER A 317 -6.72 17.74 -11.21
N ALA A 318 -7.42 16.61 -11.07
CA ALA A 318 -7.21 15.44 -11.90
C ALA A 318 -7.60 15.71 -13.36
N ASN A 319 -6.96 14.99 -14.28
CA ASN A 319 -7.20 15.14 -15.72
C ASN A 319 -8.27 14.16 -16.24
N ILE A 320 -8.37 12.98 -15.60
CA ILE A 320 -9.26 11.89 -16.03
C ILE A 320 -9.95 11.30 -14.80
N VAL A 321 -11.18 10.84 -14.98
CA VAL A 321 -11.95 10.10 -13.98
C VAL A 321 -12.36 8.75 -14.53
N LEU A 322 -12.30 7.69 -13.68
CA LEU A 322 -12.87 6.38 -13.94
C LEU A 322 -13.97 6.09 -12.92
N GLY A 323 -15.00 5.36 -13.32
CA GLY A 323 -16.13 4.96 -12.45
C GLY A 323 -17.30 5.93 -12.45
N GLN A 324 -17.24 7.00 -13.24
CA GLN A 324 -18.31 8.01 -13.37
C GLN A 324 -18.64 8.23 -14.84
#